data_0492f8740d59402e94537df9fe6efb48
#
_entry.id   0492f8740d59402e94537df9fe6efb48
#
_cell.length_a   1.000
_cell.length_b   1.000
_cell.length_c   1.000
_cell.angle_alpha   90.00
_cell.angle_beta   90.00
_cell.angle_gamma   90.00
#
_symmetry.space_group_name_H-M   'P 1'
#
loop_
_entity.id
_entity.type
_entity.pdbx_description
1 polymer ?
#
loop_
_entity_poly.entity_id
_entity_poly.type
_entity_poly.pdbx_seq_one_letter_code
_entity_poly.pdbx_strand_id
1 'polypeptide(L)'
;ILYRLVGSEMCIRDRPGTDLRFSIKDIPAIRCAGERNIPDGECFTAPVKDSVEGHIQFNAETLYHGTVFNNIKLEFEKGKIVKATGSDEEKLNSILDTDDGGRFIGEFAIAFNPYITEPMRDILFDEKIAGSFHFTPGNAYDIADNGNRSDIHWDMVLIQRPDYGGGEIWFDDVLVRKDGMFVVTELEGLNPKNLI
;
A
#
# COMPACT_ATOMS: atom_id res chain seq x y z
N ILE A 1 -3.72 17.31 8.78
CA ILE A 1 -4.37 16.26 9.59
C ILE A 1 -3.45 15.03 9.67
N LEU A 2 -2.88 14.57 8.57
CA LEU A 2 -1.90 13.46 8.55
C LEU A 2 -0.63 13.74 9.39
N TYR A 3 -0.25 15.00 9.59
CA TYR A 3 0.86 15.38 10.50
C TYR A 3 0.65 14.98 11.98
N ARG A 4 -0.56 14.60 12.39
CA ARG A 4 -0.83 14.09 13.75
C ARG A 4 -0.64 12.57 13.86
N LEU A 5 -0.51 11.88 12.75
CA LEU A 5 -0.30 10.42 12.69
C LEU A 5 1.19 10.04 12.64
N VAL A 6 2.09 11.03 12.72
CA VAL A 6 3.55 10.79 12.79
C VAL A 6 3.86 10.14 14.14
N GLY A 7 4.29 8.90 14.10
CA GLY A 7 4.61 8.10 15.28
C GLY A 7 3.69 6.89 15.51
N SER A 8 2.71 6.70 14.63
CA SER A 8 1.67 5.69 14.77
C SER A 8 2.12 4.30 14.39
N GLU A 9 1.62 3.34 15.15
CA GLU A 9 1.62 1.92 14.76
C GLU A 9 0.40 1.65 13.88
N MET A 10 0.64 1.02 12.73
CA MET A 10 -0.38 0.69 11.76
C MET A 10 -0.80 -0.77 11.89
N CYS A 11 -2.10 -1.01 11.90
CA CYS A 11 -2.66 -2.35 11.73
C CYS A 11 -3.60 -2.35 10.53
N ILE A 12 -3.38 -3.26 9.60
CA ILE A 12 -4.28 -3.50 8.48
C ILE A 12 -4.86 -4.89 8.62
N ARG A 13 -6.18 -4.96 8.70
CA ARG A 13 -6.93 -6.21 8.76
C ARG A 13 -7.87 -6.24 7.59
N ASP A 14 -7.67 -7.19 6.72
CA ASP A 14 -8.55 -7.47 5.62
C ASP A 14 -8.93 -8.94 5.72
N ARG A 15 -10.07 -9.35 5.25
CA ARG A 15 -10.60 -10.73 5.26
C ARG A 15 -9.55 -11.84 5.48
N PRO A 16 -9.88 -13.13 5.50
CA PRO A 16 -8.88 -14.19 5.66
C PRO A 16 -7.82 -14.10 4.55
N GLY A 17 -6.71 -13.40 4.80
CA GLY A 17 -5.63 -13.17 3.83
C GLY A 17 -4.70 -12.02 4.19
N THR A 18 -5.14 -11.07 5.02
CA THR A 18 -4.30 -9.94 5.44
C THR A 18 -4.45 -9.69 6.93
N ASP A 19 -3.35 -9.79 7.65
CA ASP A 19 -3.14 -9.29 9.02
C ASP A 19 -1.72 -8.74 9.06
N LEU A 20 -1.61 -7.42 8.93
CA LEU A 20 -0.34 -6.73 8.75
C LEU A 20 -0.19 -5.65 9.82
N ARG A 21 1.01 -5.55 10.40
CA ARG A 21 1.39 -4.53 11.36
C ARG A 21 2.72 -3.92 10.99
N PHE A 22 2.85 -2.61 11.16
CA PHE A 22 4.11 -1.90 10.94
C PHE A 22 4.07 -0.53 11.60
N SER A 23 5.22 0.07 11.84
CA SER A 23 5.35 1.44 12.32
C SER A 23 5.64 2.40 11.15
N ILE A 24 5.09 3.61 11.24
CA ILE A 24 5.45 4.73 10.34
C ILE A 24 6.14 5.85 11.12
N LYS A 25 6.68 5.51 12.29
CA LYS A 25 7.26 6.47 13.21
C LYS A 25 8.39 7.28 12.56
N ASP A 26 8.33 8.60 12.71
CA ASP A 26 9.33 9.57 12.25
C ASP A 26 9.51 9.61 10.70
N ILE A 27 8.62 8.96 9.92
CA ILE A 27 8.60 9.05 8.47
C ILE A 27 7.45 9.95 8.03
N PRO A 28 7.70 10.98 7.22
CA PRO A 28 6.68 11.94 6.84
C PRO A 28 5.60 11.32 5.94
N ALA A 29 4.36 11.78 6.09
CA ALA A 29 3.27 11.49 5.17
C ALA A 29 3.20 12.58 4.09
N ILE A 30 3.19 12.18 2.83
CA ILE A 30 3.25 13.05 1.65
C ILE A 30 1.90 13.03 0.95
N ARG A 31 1.34 14.21 0.73
CA ARG A 31 0.12 14.38 -0.06
C ARG A 31 0.46 14.39 -1.55
N CYS A 32 -0.29 13.64 -2.35
CA CYS A 32 -0.26 13.64 -3.81
C CYS A 32 -1.61 14.14 -4.34
N ALA A 33 -1.62 15.34 -4.91
CA ALA A 33 -2.83 16.03 -5.35
C ALA A 33 -2.67 16.72 -6.72
N GLY A 34 -1.92 16.10 -7.63
CA GLY A 34 -1.75 16.55 -9.01
C GLY A 34 -0.49 17.37 -9.27
N GLU A 35 0.43 17.47 -8.30
CA GLU A 35 1.68 18.21 -8.48
C GLU A 35 2.71 17.46 -9.33
N ARG A 36 2.61 16.13 -9.41
CA ARG A 36 3.56 15.26 -10.13
C ARG A 36 2.88 14.33 -11.12
N ASN A 37 1.82 13.66 -10.71
CA ASN A 37 1.07 12.70 -11.52
C ASN A 37 -0.32 13.23 -11.87
N ILE A 38 -0.86 12.85 -13.04
CA ILE A 38 -2.23 13.02 -13.46
C ILE A 38 -2.66 11.74 -14.17
N PRO A 39 -3.59 10.96 -13.60
CA PRO A 39 -4.38 11.23 -12.39
C PRO A 39 -3.54 11.15 -11.11
N ASP A 40 -4.10 11.68 -10.01
CA ASP A 40 -3.52 11.64 -8.68
C ASP A 40 -4.63 11.39 -7.64
N GLY A 41 -4.34 11.46 -6.36
CA GLY A 41 -5.32 11.26 -5.28
C GLY A 41 -4.94 10.16 -4.30
N GLU A 42 -3.81 10.36 -3.65
CA GLU A 42 -3.33 9.49 -2.58
C GLU A 42 -2.57 10.27 -1.52
N CYS A 43 -2.25 9.58 -0.46
CA CYS A 43 -1.27 10.03 0.51
C CYS A 43 -0.35 8.85 0.85
N PHE A 44 0.95 9.06 0.74
CA PHE A 44 1.95 8.03 1.00
C PHE A 44 2.92 8.37 2.12
N THR A 45 3.51 7.33 2.67
CA THR A 45 4.62 7.32 3.61
C THR A 45 5.41 6.03 3.39
N ALA A 46 6.37 5.70 4.24
CA ALA A 46 7.00 4.38 4.23
C ALA A 46 6.92 3.73 5.63
N PRO A 47 6.84 2.41 5.72
CA PRO A 47 7.05 1.70 6.97
C PRO A 47 8.48 1.88 7.48
N VAL A 48 8.68 1.96 8.78
CA VAL A 48 10.01 1.76 9.37
C VAL A 48 10.53 0.40 8.89
N LYS A 49 11.74 0.37 8.33
CA LYS A 49 12.22 -0.73 7.48
C LYS A 49 12.12 -2.12 8.08
N ASP A 50 12.38 -2.26 9.37
CA ASP A 50 12.39 -3.53 10.11
C ASP A 50 11.12 -3.78 10.94
N SER A 51 10.07 -2.96 10.77
CA SER A 51 8.86 -3.01 11.60
C SER A 51 7.73 -3.84 11.03
N VAL A 52 7.80 -4.24 9.76
CA VAL A 52 6.69 -4.95 9.10
C VAL A 52 6.62 -6.40 9.57
N GLU A 53 5.45 -6.79 10.08
CA GLU A 53 5.15 -8.14 10.57
C GLU A 53 3.78 -8.61 10.05
N GLY A 54 3.63 -9.92 9.84
CA GLY A 54 2.39 -10.54 9.43
C GLY A 54 2.33 -10.89 7.95
N HIS A 55 1.17 -10.75 7.33
CA HIS A 55 1.00 -11.13 5.93
C HIS A 55 -0.05 -10.28 5.23
N ILE A 56 0.08 -10.18 3.91
CA ILE A 56 -0.86 -9.49 3.03
C ILE A 56 -1.13 -10.33 1.77
N GLN A 57 -2.40 -10.33 1.33
CA GLN A 57 -2.81 -10.92 0.07
C GLN A 57 -3.48 -9.85 -0.80
N PHE A 58 -2.85 -9.52 -1.92
CA PHE A 58 -3.35 -8.56 -2.88
C PHE A 58 -4.48 -9.16 -3.73
N ASN A 59 -5.45 -8.32 -4.09
CA ASN A 59 -6.63 -8.70 -4.84
C ASN A 59 -6.77 -8.00 -6.20
N ALA A 60 -5.86 -7.08 -6.51
CA ALA A 60 -5.75 -6.48 -7.84
C ALA A 60 -4.65 -7.21 -8.64
N GLU A 61 -4.92 -7.43 -9.95
CA GLU A 61 -3.86 -7.89 -10.86
C GLU A 61 -2.88 -6.75 -11.12
N THR A 62 -1.61 -7.06 -11.26
CA THR A 62 -0.57 -6.09 -11.56
C THR A 62 0.30 -6.55 -12.74
N LEU A 63 0.66 -5.60 -13.62
CA LEU A 63 1.60 -5.81 -14.71
C LEU A 63 2.96 -5.28 -14.30
N TYR A 64 3.96 -6.15 -14.20
CA TYR A 64 5.32 -5.75 -13.85
C TYR A 64 6.35 -6.49 -14.70
N HIS A 65 7.32 -5.79 -15.23
CA HIS A 65 8.33 -6.33 -16.15
C HIS A 65 7.74 -7.21 -17.27
N GLY A 66 6.59 -6.78 -17.84
CA GLY A 66 5.92 -7.47 -18.95
C GLY A 66 5.16 -8.74 -18.56
N THR A 67 5.01 -9.03 -17.27
CA THR A 67 4.25 -10.17 -16.76
C THR A 67 3.08 -9.71 -15.91
N VAL A 68 1.93 -10.32 -16.13
CA VAL A 68 0.75 -10.11 -15.28
C VAL A 68 0.81 -11.06 -14.10
N PHE A 69 0.76 -10.49 -12.91
CA PHE A 69 0.70 -11.24 -11.65
C PHE A 69 -0.68 -11.07 -11.01
N ASN A 70 -1.15 -12.13 -10.36
CA ASN A 70 -2.35 -12.13 -9.53
C ASN A 70 -2.18 -13.04 -8.32
N ASN A 71 -3.10 -12.92 -7.35
CA ASN A 71 -3.09 -13.72 -6.12
C ASN A 71 -1.75 -13.63 -5.36
N ILE A 72 -1.08 -12.48 -5.42
CA ILE A 72 0.19 -12.29 -4.71
C ILE A 72 -0.10 -12.29 -3.21
N LYS A 73 0.63 -13.14 -2.49
CA LYS A 73 0.66 -13.15 -1.02
C LYS A 73 2.09 -13.00 -0.55
N LEU A 74 2.31 -12.07 0.38
CA LEU A 74 3.60 -11.80 1.02
C LEU A 74 3.49 -12.07 2.52
N GLU A 75 4.50 -12.75 3.10
CA GLU A 75 4.64 -12.96 4.54
C GLU A 75 5.91 -12.26 5.02
N PHE A 76 5.81 -11.54 6.16
CA PHE A 76 6.87 -10.68 6.67
C PHE A 76 7.35 -11.11 8.04
N GLU A 77 8.67 -11.00 8.25
CA GLU A 77 9.33 -11.11 9.55
C GLU A 77 10.39 -10.00 9.64
N LYS A 78 10.31 -9.15 10.65
CA LYS A 78 11.26 -8.04 10.87
C LYS A 78 11.48 -7.19 9.62
N GLY A 79 10.40 -6.80 8.97
CA GLY A 79 10.40 -5.97 7.77
C GLY A 79 10.69 -6.70 6.46
N LYS A 80 11.27 -7.91 6.51
CA LYS A 80 11.67 -8.64 5.31
C LYS A 80 10.56 -9.58 4.83
N ILE A 81 10.31 -9.60 3.51
CA ILE A 81 9.48 -10.61 2.86
C ILE A 81 10.22 -11.95 2.92
N VAL A 82 9.74 -12.84 3.80
CA VAL A 82 10.31 -14.18 4.00
C VAL A 82 9.68 -15.22 3.08
N LYS A 83 8.45 -14.94 2.60
CA LYS A 83 7.77 -15.80 1.64
C LYS A 83 6.91 -14.95 0.70
N ALA A 84 6.97 -15.27 -0.59
CA ALA A 84 6.15 -14.66 -1.62
C ALA A 84 5.58 -15.75 -2.53
N THR A 85 4.26 -15.76 -2.71
CA THR A 85 3.54 -16.68 -3.60
C THR A 85 2.62 -15.90 -4.53
N GLY A 86 2.29 -16.47 -5.69
CA GLY A 86 1.44 -15.81 -6.68
C GLY A 86 1.29 -16.66 -7.93
N SER A 87 0.69 -16.11 -8.99
CA SER A 87 0.45 -16.83 -10.26
C SER A 87 1.73 -17.27 -10.98
N ASP A 88 2.82 -16.54 -10.84
CA ASP A 88 4.16 -16.86 -11.34
C ASP A 88 5.15 -16.66 -10.19
N GLU A 89 5.24 -17.68 -9.32
CA GLU A 89 6.01 -17.60 -8.08
C GLU A 89 7.52 -17.50 -8.33
N GLU A 90 8.02 -18.18 -9.36
CA GLU A 90 9.44 -18.15 -9.71
C GLU A 90 9.86 -16.74 -10.13
N LYS A 91 9.09 -16.13 -11.05
CA LYS A 91 9.38 -14.80 -11.53
C LYS A 91 9.15 -13.72 -10.47
N LEU A 92 8.09 -13.85 -9.66
CA LEU A 92 7.83 -12.98 -8.51
C LEU A 92 9.04 -12.96 -7.57
N ASN A 93 9.52 -14.13 -7.15
CA ASN A 93 10.68 -14.21 -6.27
C ASN A 93 11.97 -13.71 -6.94
N SER A 94 12.17 -13.98 -8.23
CA SER A 94 13.31 -13.44 -8.98
C SER A 94 13.34 -11.91 -9.01
N ILE A 95 12.18 -11.26 -9.10
CA ILE A 95 12.07 -9.80 -9.05
C ILE A 95 12.39 -9.29 -7.64
N LEU A 96 11.80 -9.89 -6.60
CA LEU A 96 12.05 -9.50 -5.20
C LEU A 96 13.50 -9.73 -4.76
N ASP A 97 14.21 -10.65 -5.42
CA ASP A 97 15.62 -10.98 -5.15
C ASP A 97 16.61 -10.21 -6.07
N THR A 98 16.15 -9.16 -6.76
CA THR A 98 17.00 -8.33 -7.63
C THR A 98 18.20 -7.75 -6.85
N ASP A 99 17.98 -7.32 -5.63
CA ASP A 99 18.98 -6.77 -4.72
C ASP A 99 18.60 -6.94 -3.24
N ASP A 100 19.45 -6.47 -2.34
CA ASP A 100 19.25 -6.57 -0.88
C ASP A 100 18.01 -5.81 -0.37
N GLY A 101 17.53 -4.80 -1.09
CA GLY A 101 16.39 -3.97 -0.73
C GLY A 101 15.06 -4.45 -1.30
N GLY A 102 15.07 -5.31 -2.32
CA GLY A 102 13.85 -5.73 -3.02
C GLY A 102 12.84 -6.48 -2.14
N ARG A 103 13.30 -7.12 -1.07
CA ARG A 103 12.42 -7.79 -0.10
C ARG A 103 11.99 -6.94 1.09
N PHE A 104 12.22 -5.63 1.06
CA PHE A 104 11.74 -4.69 2.07
C PHE A 104 10.75 -3.70 1.45
N ILE A 105 9.90 -3.13 2.27
CA ILE A 105 8.89 -2.19 1.83
C ILE A 105 9.47 -0.77 1.78
N GLY A 106 9.34 -0.11 0.63
CA GLY A 106 9.73 1.28 0.41
C GLY A 106 8.59 2.27 0.49
N GLU A 107 7.32 1.82 0.34
CA GLU A 107 6.17 2.71 0.38
C GLU A 107 4.92 2.01 0.90
N PHE A 108 4.09 2.81 1.58
CA PHE A 108 2.70 2.54 1.92
C PHE A 108 1.87 3.77 1.56
N ALA A 109 0.84 3.61 0.75
CA ALA A 109 -0.05 4.71 0.37
C ALA A 109 -1.52 4.34 0.48
N ILE A 110 -2.35 5.31 0.83
CA ILE A 110 -3.80 5.20 0.86
C ILE A 110 -4.38 6.02 -0.29
N ALA A 111 -5.12 5.36 -1.18
CA ALA A 111 -5.69 5.95 -2.37
C ALA A 111 -7.18 6.27 -2.23
N PHE A 112 -7.62 7.34 -2.90
CA PHE A 112 -8.99 7.86 -2.80
C PHE A 112 -9.47 8.63 -4.03
N ASN A 113 -8.87 8.43 -5.24
CA ASN A 113 -9.36 9.09 -6.44
C ASN A 113 -10.74 8.56 -6.84
N PRO A 114 -11.82 9.38 -6.80
CA PRO A 114 -13.18 8.90 -6.99
C PRO A 114 -13.49 8.43 -8.41
N TYR A 115 -12.65 8.79 -9.39
CA TYR A 115 -12.84 8.46 -10.81
C TYR A 115 -12.12 7.18 -11.23
N ILE A 116 -11.26 6.63 -10.38
CA ILE A 116 -10.55 5.37 -10.64
C ILE A 116 -11.13 4.31 -9.72
N THR A 117 -11.87 3.38 -10.29
CA THR A 117 -12.64 2.40 -9.50
C THR A 117 -12.26 0.95 -9.79
N GLU A 118 -11.64 0.68 -10.93
CA GLU A 118 -11.31 -0.67 -11.38
C GLU A 118 -9.83 -0.79 -11.76
N PRO A 119 -9.21 -1.97 -11.54
CA PRO A 119 -7.85 -2.23 -11.99
C PRO A 119 -7.74 -2.18 -13.52
N MET A 120 -6.73 -1.49 -14.01
CA MET A 120 -6.45 -1.31 -15.44
C MET A 120 -5.13 -2.00 -15.87
N ARG A 121 -4.38 -2.56 -14.94
CA ARG A 121 -3.01 -3.05 -15.13
C ARG A 121 -2.05 -1.94 -15.59
N ASP A 122 -2.34 -0.74 -15.14
CA ASP A 122 -1.50 0.45 -15.30
C ASP A 122 -1.22 1.01 -13.92
N ILE A 123 0.04 0.96 -13.50
CA ILE A 123 0.44 1.25 -12.12
C ILE A 123 0.07 2.69 -11.72
N LEU A 124 0.20 3.67 -12.63
CA LEU A 124 -0.11 5.07 -12.35
C LEU A 124 -1.61 5.32 -12.09
N PHE A 125 -2.47 4.43 -12.58
CA PHE A 125 -3.91 4.47 -12.31
C PHE A 125 -4.27 3.57 -11.13
N ASP A 126 -3.77 2.35 -11.12
CA ASP A 126 -4.19 1.33 -10.16
C ASP A 126 -3.80 1.71 -8.72
N GLU A 127 -2.67 2.40 -8.54
CA GLU A 127 -2.23 2.94 -7.24
C GLU A 127 -3.16 4.03 -6.67
N LYS A 128 -4.02 4.64 -7.51
CA LYS A 128 -4.96 5.70 -7.11
C LYS A 128 -6.41 5.22 -6.92
N ILE A 129 -6.71 3.93 -7.07
CA ILE A 129 -8.07 3.38 -6.99
C ILE A 129 -8.77 3.80 -5.70
N ALA A 130 -9.99 4.33 -5.83
CA ALA A 130 -10.80 4.70 -4.67
C ALA A 130 -11.02 3.51 -3.74
N GLY A 131 -10.70 3.69 -2.45
CA GLY A 131 -10.87 2.66 -1.43
C GLY A 131 -9.78 1.59 -1.44
N SER A 132 -8.68 1.80 -2.16
CA SER A 132 -7.51 0.93 -2.11
C SER A 132 -6.39 1.51 -1.23
N PHE A 133 -5.41 0.69 -0.98
CA PHE A 133 -4.06 1.08 -0.60
C PHE A 133 -3.07 0.27 -1.42
N HIS A 134 -1.84 0.76 -1.54
CA HIS A 134 -0.75 -0.04 -2.06
C HIS A 134 0.37 -0.20 -1.04
N PHE A 135 1.09 -1.31 -1.18
CA PHE A 135 2.19 -1.68 -0.32
C PHE A 135 3.32 -2.16 -1.20
N THR A 136 4.43 -1.41 -1.21
CA THR A 136 5.39 -1.39 -2.30
C THR A 136 6.73 -1.98 -1.90
N PRO A 137 7.05 -3.21 -2.32
CA PRO A 137 8.40 -3.73 -2.22
C PRO A 137 9.39 -2.89 -3.02
N GLY A 138 10.58 -2.67 -2.43
CA GLY A 138 11.69 -2.03 -3.08
C GLY A 138 12.04 -0.63 -2.57
N ASN A 139 12.44 0.26 -3.46
CA ASN A 139 13.04 1.55 -3.13
C ASN A 139 12.07 2.49 -2.40
N ALA A 140 12.58 3.20 -1.39
CA ALA A 140 11.86 4.30 -0.76
C ALA A 140 12.13 5.63 -1.50
N TYR A 141 11.14 6.53 -1.50
CA TYR A 141 11.34 7.89 -1.98
C TYR A 141 12.09 8.74 -0.95
N ASP A 142 12.98 9.61 -1.41
CA ASP A 142 13.79 10.48 -0.55
C ASP A 142 12.95 11.39 0.37
N ILE A 143 11.73 11.75 -0.06
CA ILE A 143 10.81 12.61 0.71
C ILE A 143 10.01 11.86 1.78
N ALA A 144 10.05 10.53 1.77
CA ALA A 144 9.47 9.64 2.79
C ALA A 144 10.42 8.45 3.01
N ASP A 145 11.67 8.78 3.34
CA ASP A 145 12.79 7.84 3.37
C ASP A 145 12.80 6.98 4.63
N ASN A 146 12.73 5.67 4.46
CA ASN A 146 12.94 4.68 5.53
C ASN A 146 14.32 4.00 5.47
N GLY A 147 15.21 4.49 4.61
CA GLY A 147 16.56 3.96 4.40
C GLY A 147 16.62 2.74 3.47
N ASN A 148 15.50 2.28 2.92
CA ASN A 148 15.54 1.17 1.95
C ASN A 148 15.95 1.66 0.56
N ARG A 149 16.87 0.94 -0.08
CA ARG A 149 17.32 1.21 -1.45
C ARG A 149 17.24 -0.06 -2.26
N SER A 150 16.68 0.05 -3.48
CA SER A 150 16.51 -1.06 -4.40
C SER A 150 16.39 -0.57 -5.84
N ASP A 151 16.70 -1.42 -6.79
CA ASP A 151 16.45 -1.18 -8.22
C ASP A 151 14.99 -1.43 -8.61
N ILE A 152 14.18 -2.02 -7.73
CA ILE A 152 12.75 -2.18 -7.92
C ILE A 152 11.95 -1.18 -7.08
N HIS A 153 10.76 -0.85 -7.57
CA HIS A 153 9.68 -0.14 -6.87
C HIS A 153 8.38 -0.66 -7.47
N TRP A 154 7.67 -1.50 -6.74
CA TRP A 154 6.52 -2.22 -7.30
C TRP A 154 5.27 -2.01 -6.46
N ASP A 155 4.39 -1.11 -6.90
CA ASP A 155 3.14 -0.80 -6.22
C ASP A 155 2.14 -1.95 -6.41
N MET A 156 1.97 -2.72 -5.36
CA MET A 156 1.00 -3.80 -5.29
C MET A 156 -0.25 -3.29 -4.60
N VAL A 157 -1.40 -3.41 -5.25
CA VAL A 157 -2.66 -2.79 -4.82
C VAL A 157 -3.58 -3.79 -4.13
N LEU A 158 -4.15 -3.36 -2.99
CA LEU A 158 -5.22 -4.07 -2.31
C LEU A 158 -6.45 -3.15 -2.19
N ILE A 159 -7.56 -3.56 -2.79
CA ILE A 159 -8.83 -2.82 -2.79
C ILE A 159 -9.66 -3.29 -1.61
N GLN A 160 -10.06 -2.35 -0.73
CA GLN A 160 -10.82 -2.64 0.50
C GLN A 160 -12.31 -2.34 0.38
N ARG A 161 -12.83 -2.03 -0.80
CA ARG A 161 -14.28 -1.85 -0.96
C ARG A 161 -15.05 -3.15 -0.72
N PRO A 162 -16.37 -3.09 -0.35
CA PRO A 162 -17.16 -4.28 -0.05
C PRO A 162 -17.24 -5.29 -1.19
N ASP A 163 -17.28 -4.83 -2.45
CA ASP A 163 -17.28 -5.66 -3.65
C ASP A 163 -15.97 -6.45 -3.85
N TYR A 164 -14.87 -5.97 -3.26
CA TYR A 164 -13.57 -6.66 -3.19
C TYR A 164 -13.32 -7.33 -1.84
N GLY A 165 -14.25 -7.16 -0.89
CA GLY A 165 -14.24 -7.86 0.34
C GLY A 165 -14.17 -7.10 1.61
N GLY A 166 -14.08 -5.82 1.53
CA GLY A 166 -13.95 -4.98 2.69
C GLY A 166 -12.55 -5.02 3.28
N GLY A 167 -12.39 -4.36 4.41
CA GLY A 167 -11.15 -4.31 5.16
C GLY A 167 -11.10 -3.11 6.11
N GLU A 168 -10.11 -3.12 6.98
CA GLU A 168 -9.94 -2.09 8.02
C GLU A 168 -8.49 -1.62 8.08
N ILE A 169 -8.31 -0.30 8.25
CA ILE A 169 -7.01 0.32 8.53
C ILE A 169 -7.12 1.04 9.88
N TRP A 170 -6.21 0.71 10.76
CA TRP A 170 -6.12 1.24 12.10
C TRP A 170 -4.80 1.98 12.30
N PHE A 171 -4.84 3.11 13.01
CA PHE A 171 -3.69 3.87 13.46
C PHE A 171 -3.77 4.00 14.98
N ASP A 172 -2.78 3.47 15.72
CA ASP A 172 -2.73 3.50 17.19
C ASP A 172 -4.08 3.11 17.83
N ASP A 173 -4.63 1.96 17.41
CA ASP A 173 -5.94 1.44 17.86
C ASP A 173 -7.17 2.30 17.47
N VAL A 174 -7.01 3.34 16.65
CA VAL A 174 -8.12 4.11 16.07
C VAL A 174 -8.46 3.58 14.69
N LEU A 175 -9.70 3.14 14.48
CA LEU A 175 -10.19 2.77 13.15
C LEU A 175 -10.29 4.03 12.28
N VAL A 176 -9.44 4.10 11.25
CA VAL A 176 -9.36 5.26 10.35
C VAL A 176 -10.14 5.03 9.05
N ARG A 177 -10.05 3.80 8.50
CA ARG A 177 -10.77 3.43 7.28
C ARG A 177 -11.40 2.05 7.42
N LYS A 178 -12.65 1.94 6.96
CA LYS A 178 -13.40 0.68 6.92
C LYS A 178 -14.05 0.54 5.55
N ASP A 179 -13.91 -0.64 4.96
CA ASP A 179 -14.52 -0.99 3.67
C ASP A 179 -14.25 0.06 2.58
N GLY A 180 -13.02 0.57 2.54
CA GLY A 180 -12.56 1.58 1.60
C GLY A 180 -12.97 3.02 1.92
N MET A 181 -13.73 3.26 3.01
CA MET A 181 -14.23 4.59 3.39
C MET A 181 -13.57 5.08 4.67
N PHE A 182 -13.14 6.34 4.70
CA PHE A 182 -12.69 6.99 5.92
C PHE A 182 -13.85 7.17 6.90
N VAL A 183 -13.62 6.78 8.14
CA VAL A 183 -14.62 6.80 9.23
C VAL A 183 -14.31 7.82 10.33
N VAL A 184 -13.13 8.45 10.27
CA VAL A 184 -12.78 9.57 11.15
C VAL A 184 -13.21 10.88 10.52
N THR A 185 -13.85 11.76 11.30
CA THR A 185 -14.48 12.99 10.79
C THR A 185 -13.53 13.87 9.99
N GLU A 186 -12.27 13.93 10.42
CA GLU A 186 -11.25 14.78 9.78
C GLU A 186 -10.88 14.31 8.36
N LEU A 187 -11.14 13.05 8.02
CA LEU A 187 -10.82 12.47 6.71
C LEU A 187 -12.06 12.14 5.87
N GLU A 188 -13.27 12.31 6.41
CA GLU A 188 -14.52 12.04 5.66
C GLU A 188 -14.61 12.83 4.35
N GLY A 189 -13.98 14.01 4.30
CA GLY A 189 -13.90 14.83 3.09
C GLY A 189 -13.18 14.15 1.91
N LEU A 190 -12.35 13.13 2.18
CA LEU A 190 -11.63 12.32 1.17
C LEU A 190 -12.46 11.14 0.65
N ASN A 191 -13.65 10.92 1.18
CA ASN A 191 -14.52 9.87 0.67
C ASN A 191 -15.06 10.25 -0.73
N PRO A 192 -15.20 9.30 -1.67
CA PRO A 192 -15.55 9.56 -3.07
C PRO A 192 -16.74 10.49 -3.26
N LYS A 193 -17.81 10.32 -2.47
CA LYS A 193 -19.02 11.16 -2.53
C LYS A 193 -18.79 12.66 -2.20
N ASN A 194 -17.68 12.99 -1.56
CA ASN A 194 -17.33 14.35 -1.13
C ASN A 194 -16.27 14.98 -2.05
N LEU A 195 -15.70 14.22 -3.00
CA LEU A 195 -14.68 14.66 -3.94
C LEU A 195 -15.22 14.89 -5.36
N ILE A 196 -16.50 14.57 -5.61
CA ILE A 196 -17.20 14.73 -6.90
C ILE A 196 -18.05 16.00 -6.86
#